data_9f4e79ada5009f6fddf4d4edf513c26b
#
_entry.id   9f4e79ada5009f6fddf4d4edf513c26b
#
_cell.length_a   1.000
_cell.length_b   1.000
_cell.length_c   1.000
_cell.angle_alpha   90.00
_cell.angle_beta   90.00
_cell.angle_gamma   90.00
#
_symmetry.space_group_name_H-M   'P 1'
#
loop_
_entity.id
_entity.type
_entity.pdbx_description
1 polymer ?
#
loop_
_entity_poly.entity_id
_entity_poly.type
_entity_poly.pdbx_seq_one_letter_code
_entity_poly.pdbx_strand_id
1 'polypeptide(L)'
;MVKFLKNNLFQKKYKIFGLLFLIPFTLFAQNDSISKELCPPKTILEIFKKKDSVYVVKPIKNSFFLIIPAIGSQPATGFFYGAVAQYTFKGKEKADKYSIANVGITYTTKKQWLVNIKNNILLKNNKIFLSGDYRIYIFSQPNYGLGTNIIPPARDKPKGFSIDSLAQPMDYNYFKFHQTASFEVKKNFYVGGGINIDWYANIVDKELDPANGKTTYHYNYSQKYGFDNLEYFLTGVSLNLVYDSRDNQVNASRGWFANLNYRFNPVLFKNQDNSNILFAEYRNFIPVSQKNERYILALWAYGQFVTSGKVPYLNLPAIGWDQRSRSGEGYTQGLFRGTNLIYLATEFRFPITCNQMFSGTVFTNFVTTSNPDTNTKLFRSVQPAAGLGLRILIDKATRTNLIVDQAWGNSSKGFYLNAGETF
;
A
#
# COMPACT_ATOMS: atom_id res chain seq x y z
N MET A 1 33.43 -41.48 25.04
CA MET A 1 31.96 -41.53 25.15
C MET A 1 31.39 -40.18 25.65
N VAL A 2 31.88 -39.05 25.14
CA VAL A 2 31.43 -37.68 25.56
C VAL A 2 31.41 -36.73 24.33
N LYS A 3 31.18 -37.26 23.09
CA LYS A 3 31.18 -36.43 21.86
C LYS A 3 29.90 -36.55 21.03
N PHE A 4 28.83 -37.15 21.58
CA PHE A 4 27.58 -37.41 20.81
C PHE A 4 26.34 -36.65 21.29
N LEU A 5 26.45 -35.71 22.23
CA LEU A 5 25.29 -35.02 22.82
C LEU A 5 25.21 -33.51 22.53
N LYS A 6 25.98 -32.97 21.58
CA LYS A 6 25.94 -31.51 21.27
C LYS A 6 25.20 -31.12 19.98
N ASN A 7 24.74 -32.05 19.16
CA ASN A 7 24.14 -31.71 17.86
C ASN A 7 22.61 -31.81 17.77
N ASN A 8 21.91 -32.16 18.85
CA ASN A 8 20.44 -32.32 18.79
C ASN A 8 19.63 -31.20 19.44
N LEU A 9 20.25 -30.15 19.94
CA LEU A 9 19.52 -29.02 20.57
C LEU A 9 19.28 -27.82 19.62
N PHE A 10 19.94 -27.79 18.46
CA PHE A 10 19.77 -26.69 17.50
C PHE A 10 18.66 -26.89 16.45
N GLN A 11 18.15 -28.11 16.27
CA GLN A 11 17.07 -28.37 15.31
C GLN A 11 15.65 -28.23 15.88
N LYS A 12 15.47 -28.05 17.20
CA LYS A 12 14.13 -27.94 17.82
C LYS A 12 13.52 -26.52 17.84
N LYS A 13 14.31 -25.48 17.54
CA LYS A 13 13.80 -24.08 17.60
C LYS A 13 13.05 -23.58 16.36
N TYR A 14 13.13 -24.28 15.24
CA TYR A 14 12.45 -23.86 14.00
C TYR A 14 11.11 -24.60 13.71
N LYS A 15 10.78 -25.64 14.49
CA LYS A 15 9.49 -26.35 14.33
C LYS A 15 8.31 -25.70 15.04
N ILE A 16 8.53 -24.71 15.91
CA ILE A 16 7.45 -24.05 16.67
C ILE A 16 6.85 -22.86 15.88
N PHE A 17 7.60 -22.29 14.92
CA PHE A 17 7.07 -21.18 14.10
C PHE A 17 6.15 -21.62 12.94
N GLY A 18 6.19 -22.90 12.55
CA GLY A 18 5.30 -23.45 11.52
C GLY A 18 3.93 -23.92 12.03
N LEU A 19 3.74 -24.02 13.34
CA LEU A 19 2.50 -24.59 13.92
C LEU A 19 1.47 -23.56 14.37
N LEU A 20 1.79 -22.26 14.30
CA LEU A 20 0.85 -21.18 14.65
C LEU A 20 -0.06 -20.76 13.50
N PHE A 21 0.07 -21.35 12.30
CA PHE A 21 -0.79 -21.09 11.13
C PHE A 21 -1.90 -22.14 10.95
N LEU A 22 -1.97 -23.15 11.80
CA LEU A 22 -3.03 -24.16 11.78
C LEU A 22 -3.79 -24.15 13.13
N ILE A 23 -4.34 -23.01 13.51
CA ILE A 23 -5.46 -23.00 14.44
C ILE A 23 -6.67 -23.39 13.58
N PRO A 24 -7.30 -24.55 13.81
CA PRO A 24 -8.56 -24.85 13.15
C PRO A 24 -9.59 -23.85 13.63
N PHE A 25 -10.04 -22.95 12.77
CA PHE A 25 -11.23 -22.12 12.97
C PHE A 25 -12.50 -22.99 12.97
N THR A 26 -12.60 -23.91 13.92
CA THR A 26 -13.79 -24.76 14.11
C THR A 26 -14.76 -24.24 15.18
N LEU A 27 -14.60 -23.02 15.64
CA LEU A 27 -15.50 -22.44 16.63
C LEU A 27 -16.04 -21.12 16.09
N PHE A 28 -17.15 -21.19 15.37
CA PHE A 28 -18.26 -20.23 15.26
C PHE A 28 -19.15 -20.59 14.07
N ALA A 29 -19.53 -21.88 13.96
CA ALA A 29 -20.68 -22.25 13.15
C ALA A 29 -21.95 -22.16 14.06
N GLN A 30 -22.29 -20.96 14.51
CA GLN A 30 -23.64 -20.72 14.97
C GLN A 30 -24.56 -20.60 13.76
N ASN A 31 -25.67 -21.37 13.82
CA ASN A 31 -26.73 -21.43 12.84
C ASN A 31 -27.44 -20.09 12.67
N ASP A 32 -26.91 -19.21 11.81
CA ASP A 32 -27.68 -18.08 11.27
C ASP A 32 -28.16 -18.42 9.86
N SER A 33 -29.18 -19.27 9.79
CA SER A 33 -30.02 -19.41 8.60
C SER A 33 -30.98 -18.22 8.47
N ILE A 34 -30.46 -16.98 8.59
CA ILE A 34 -31.23 -15.77 8.31
C ILE A 34 -31.14 -15.54 6.80
N SER A 35 -32.28 -15.70 6.13
CA SER A 35 -32.39 -15.48 4.69
C SER A 35 -31.85 -14.10 4.28
N LYS A 36 -31.25 -14.00 3.11
CA LYS A 36 -30.71 -12.74 2.50
C LYS A 36 -31.74 -11.59 2.47
N GLU A 37 -33.04 -11.89 2.59
CA GLU A 37 -34.15 -10.92 2.54
C GLU A 37 -34.38 -10.14 3.84
N LEU A 38 -33.95 -10.64 4.98
CA LEU A 38 -34.26 -10.05 6.31
C LEU A 38 -33.38 -8.85 6.69
N CYS A 39 -32.22 -8.64 6.02
CA CYS A 39 -31.27 -7.57 6.35
C CYS A 39 -30.73 -6.87 5.11
N PRO A 40 -31.51 -6.00 4.43
CA PRO A 40 -30.99 -5.27 3.30
C PRO A 40 -29.84 -4.34 3.71
N PRO A 41 -28.81 -4.18 2.84
CA PRO A 41 -27.70 -3.28 3.14
C PRO A 41 -28.20 -1.86 3.43
N LYS A 42 -27.61 -1.21 4.46
CA LYS A 42 -27.86 0.20 4.82
C LYS A 42 -26.56 0.96 4.89
N THR A 43 -26.57 2.21 4.41
CA THR A 43 -25.43 3.10 4.54
C THR A 43 -25.56 3.98 5.77
N ILE A 44 -24.43 4.50 6.29
CA ILE A 44 -24.43 5.45 7.40
C ILE A 44 -25.25 6.72 7.06
N LEU A 45 -25.24 7.14 5.79
CA LEU A 45 -25.99 8.31 5.33
C LEU A 45 -27.52 8.13 5.38
N GLU A 46 -28.01 6.89 5.38
CA GLU A 46 -29.44 6.60 5.46
C GLU A 46 -30.00 6.76 6.88
N ILE A 47 -29.16 6.78 7.91
CA ILE A 47 -29.59 7.05 9.29
C ILE A 47 -30.12 8.48 9.43
N PHE A 48 -29.52 9.43 8.69
CA PHE A 48 -29.88 10.85 8.75
C PHE A 48 -31.06 11.23 7.85
N LYS A 49 -31.60 10.29 7.07
CA LYS A 49 -32.79 10.54 6.23
C LYS A 49 -34.05 10.30 7.04
N LYS A 50 -34.97 11.29 7.04
CA LYS A 50 -36.30 11.13 7.65
C LYS A 50 -37.04 9.94 7.03
N LYS A 51 -37.79 9.21 7.88
CA LYS A 51 -38.49 7.94 7.59
C LYS A 51 -39.69 8.03 6.63
N ASP A 52 -40.01 9.21 6.09
CA ASP A 52 -41.27 9.51 5.39
C ASP A 52 -41.29 9.26 3.89
N SER A 53 -40.41 8.47 3.36
CA SER A 53 -40.43 8.13 1.94
C SER A 53 -40.79 6.65 1.71
N VAL A 54 -41.89 6.43 1.02
CA VAL A 54 -42.21 5.18 0.32
C VAL A 54 -40.93 4.64 -0.31
N TYR A 55 -40.65 3.38 -0.08
CA TYR A 55 -39.42 2.71 -0.50
C TYR A 55 -39.44 2.61 -2.05
N VAL A 56 -39.11 3.71 -2.73
CA VAL A 56 -38.89 3.70 -4.19
C VAL A 56 -37.51 3.07 -4.39
N VAL A 57 -37.48 1.87 -4.96
CA VAL A 57 -36.24 1.23 -5.43
C VAL A 57 -35.62 2.15 -6.47
N LYS A 58 -34.70 3.00 -6.04
CA LYS A 58 -33.95 3.87 -6.98
C LYS A 58 -33.04 2.98 -7.83
N PRO A 59 -32.98 3.21 -9.15
CA PRO A 59 -32.07 2.48 -10.01
C PRO A 59 -30.64 2.64 -9.51
N ILE A 60 -29.87 1.54 -9.56
CA ILE A 60 -28.46 1.54 -9.15
C ILE A 60 -27.72 2.53 -10.05
N LYS A 61 -27.19 3.59 -9.48
CA LYS A 61 -26.43 4.59 -10.21
C LYS A 61 -25.13 3.96 -10.72
N ASN A 62 -24.80 4.20 -11.98
CA ASN A 62 -23.55 3.76 -12.60
C ASN A 62 -22.34 4.59 -12.16
N SER A 63 -22.54 5.64 -11.37
CA SER A 63 -21.45 6.48 -10.85
C SER A 63 -21.74 6.93 -9.43
N PHE A 64 -20.67 7.13 -8.68
CA PHE A 64 -20.69 7.65 -7.31
C PHE A 64 -19.54 8.65 -7.13
N PHE A 65 -19.87 9.83 -6.61
CA PHE A 65 -18.90 10.85 -6.27
C PHE A 65 -18.93 11.09 -4.77
N LEU A 66 -17.75 11.12 -4.17
CA LEU A 66 -17.57 11.27 -2.72
C LEU A 66 -16.44 12.26 -2.45
N ILE A 67 -16.68 13.19 -1.52
CA ILE A 67 -15.62 14.02 -0.93
C ILE A 67 -15.55 13.68 0.54
N ILE A 68 -14.35 13.39 1.01
CA ILE A 68 -14.07 13.09 2.42
C ILE A 68 -13.03 14.09 2.92
N PRO A 69 -13.25 14.73 4.08
CA PRO A 69 -12.19 15.47 4.73
C PRO A 69 -11.04 14.53 5.11
N ALA A 70 -9.82 14.96 4.83
CA ALA A 70 -8.61 14.28 5.24
C ALA A 70 -8.02 15.01 6.43
N ILE A 71 -8.13 14.43 7.63
CA ILE A 71 -7.62 14.99 8.86
C ILE A 71 -6.86 13.90 9.60
N GLY A 72 -5.67 14.21 10.09
CA GLY A 72 -4.88 13.25 10.83
C GLY A 72 -3.56 13.81 11.32
N SER A 73 -2.74 12.93 11.89
CA SER A 73 -1.39 13.25 12.34
C SER A 73 -0.47 12.09 12.09
N GLN A 74 0.70 12.38 11.56
CA GLN A 74 1.77 11.40 11.32
C GLN A 74 3.12 12.00 11.71
N PRO A 75 4.11 11.19 12.09
CA PRO A 75 5.44 11.69 12.46
C PRO A 75 6.10 12.55 11.36
N ALA A 76 5.98 12.14 10.10
CA ALA A 76 6.54 12.85 8.97
C ALA A 76 5.86 14.20 8.68
N THR A 77 4.51 14.26 8.80
CA THR A 77 3.73 15.43 8.39
C THR A 77 3.32 16.33 9.57
N GLY A 78 3.37 15.83 10.80
CA GLY A 78 2.66 16.45 11.91
C GLY A 78 1.15 16.36 11.71
N PHE A 79 0.39 17.31 12.19
CA PHE A 79 -1.05 17.40 11.93
C PHE A 79 -1.29 17.83 10.48
N PHE A 80 -2.23 17.18 9.79
CA PHE A 80 -2.59 17.50 8.42
C PHE A 80 -4.11 17.65 8.26
N TYR A 81 -4.51 18.46 7.29
CA TYR A 81 -5.88 18.65 6.88
C TYR A 81 -5.97 18.81 5.37
N GLY A 82 -7.08 18.40 4.80
CA GLY A 82 -7.28 18.43 3.37
C GLY A 82 -8.60 17.78 2.97
N ALA A 83 -8.67 17.35 1.73
CA ALA A 83 -9.80 16.61 1.20
C ALA A 83 -9.35 15.55 0.19
N VAL A 84 -10.09 14.45 0.13
CA VAL A 84 -9.99 13.43 -0.91
C VAL A 84 -11.32 13.36 -1.64
N ALA A 85 -11.30 13.60 -2.95
CA ALA A 85 -12.42 13.36 -3.85
C ALA A 85 -12.22 12.01 -4.54
N GLN A 86 -13.24 11.17 -4.52
CA GLN A 86 -13.29 9.89 -5.22
C GLN A 86 -14.45 9.90 -6.22
N TYR A 87 -14.15 9.58 -7.46
CA TYR A 87 -15.15 9.33 -8.49
C TYR A 87 -15.06 7.88 -8.95
N THR A 88 -16.15 7.15 -8.74
CA THR A 88 -16.29 5.76 -9.15
C THR A 88 -17.40 5.67 -10.19
N PHE A 89 -17.14 5.03 -11.32
CA PHE A 89 -18.09 4.92 -12.42
C PHE A 89 -17.89 3.62 -13.19
N LYS A 90 -18.90 3.20 -13.92
CA LYS A 90 -18.83 2.07 -14.87
C LYS A 90 -19.56 2.41 -16.17
N GLY A 91 -19.28 1.66 -17.22
CA GLY A 91 -19.97 1.73 -18.49
C GLY A 91 -21.45 1.34 -18.39
N LYS A 92 -22.13 1.32 -19.52
CA LYS A 92 -23.57 1.04 -19.60
C LYS A 92 -23.91 -0.46 -19.55
N GLU A 93 -22.95 -1.30 -19.94
CA GLU A 93 -23.15 -2.74 -19.96
C GLU A 93 -23.15 -3.34 -18.55
N LYS A 94 -23.99 -4.35 -18.33
CA LYS A 94 -24.07 -5.04 -17.04
C LYS A 94 -22.74 -5.69 -16.63
N ALA A 95 -21.97 -6.14 -17.61
CA ALA A 95 -20.66 -6.76 -17.43
C ALA A 95 -19.52 -5.77 -17.19
N ASP A 96 -19.76 -4.45 -17.34
CA ASP A 96 -18.74 -3.44 -17.10
C ASP A 96 -18.35 -3.41 -15.62
N LYS A 97 -17.06 -3.33 -15.38
CA LYS A 97 -16.49 -3.19 -14.03
C LYS A 97 -16.44 -1.71 -13.65
N TYR A 98 -16.45 -1.43 -12.36
CA TYR A 98 -16.26 -0.07 -11.86
C TYR A 98 -14.82 0.40 -12.10
N SER A 99 -14.74 1.62 -12.60
CA SER A 99 -13.52 2.43 -12.68
C SER A 99 -13.45 3.34 -11.47
N ILE A 100 -12.24 3.74 -11.05
CA ILE A 100 -12.03 4.63 -9.92
C ILE A 100 -10.97 5.68 -10.26
N ALA A 101 -11.27 6.93 -9.92
CA ALA A 101 -10.32 8.04 -9.93
C ALA A 101 -10.38 8.76 -8.59
N ASN A 102 -9.22 9.06 -8.02
CA ASN A 102 -9.09 9.75 -6.73
C ASN A 102 -8.20 10.98 -6.90
N VAL A 103 -8.59 12.07 -6.26
CA VAL A 103 -7.78 13.29 -6.12
C VAL A 103 -7.71 13.64 -4.66
N GLY A 104 -6.51 13.70 -4.09
CA GLY A 104 -6.28 14.11 -2.72
C GLY A 104 -5.43 15.37 -2.66
N ILE A 105 -5.82 16.34 -1.86
CA ILE A 105 -5.05 17.54 -1.57
C ILE A 105 -4.92 17.65 -0.06
N THR A 106 -3.70 17.74 0.45
CA THR A 106 -3.42 17.79 1.88
C THR A 106 -2.40 18.89 2.18
N TYR A 107 -2.66 19.67 3.20
CA TYR A 107 -1.72 20.63 3.77
C TYR A 107 -1.39 20.24 5.21
N THR A 108 -0.15 20.52 5.65
CA THR A 108 0.34 20.07 6.95
C THR A 108 0.84 21.23 7.82
N THR A 109 0.89 21.02 9.13
CA THR A 109 1.46 22.00 10.08
C THR A 109 2.96 22.26 9.86
N LYS A 110 3.63 21.36 9.13
CA LYS A 110 5.03 21.54 8.69
C LYS A 110 5.13 22.29 7.34
N LYS A 111 4.06 22.98 6.90
CA LYS A 111 3.98 23.76 5.64
C LYS A 111 4.20 22.91 4.38
N GLN A 112 3.78 21.65 4.40
CA GLN A 112 3.88 20.75 3.27
C GLN A 112 2.59 20.74 2.46
N TRP A 113 2.72 20.61 1.14
CA TRP A 113 1.62 20.41 0.21
C TRP A 113 1.76 19.06 -0.47
N LEU A 114 0.70 18.25 -0.40
CA LEU A 114 0.65 16.92 -0.99
C LEU A 114 -0.56 16.83 -1.92
N VAL A 115 -0.32 16.76 -3.22
CA VAL A 115 -1.36 16.51 -4.22
C VAL A 115 -1.14 15.12 -4.80
N ASN A 116 -2.18 14.28 -4.70
CA ASN A 116 -2.21 12.93 -5.24
C ASN A 116 -3.36 12.79 -6.23
N ILE A 117 -3.08 12.31 -7.42
CA ILE A 117 -4.11 11.95 -8.39
C ILE A 117 -3.84 10.50 -8.81
N LYS A 118 -4.83 9.65 -8.66
CA LYS A 118 -4.70 8.21 -8.94
C LYS A 118 -5.90 7.73 -9.72
N ASN A 119 -5.68 6.87 -10.70
CA ASN A 119 -6.76 6.29 -11.47
C ASN A 119 -6.53 4.80 -11.78
N ASN A 120 -7.62 4.07 -11.83
CA ASN A 120 -7.72 2.73 -12.42
C ASN A 120 -9.02 2.71 -13.23
N ILE A 121 -8.91 2.92 -14.54
CA ILE A 121 -10.05 3.17 -15.43
C ILE A 121 -10.13 2.05 -16.47
N LEU A 122 -11.32 1.46 -16.58
CA LEU A 122 -11.66 0.48 -17.59
C LEU A 122 -12.57 1.14 -18.65
N LEU A 123 -12.13 1.09 -19.90
CA LEU A 123 -12.83 1.69 -21.05
C LEU A 123 -13.22 0.62 -22.05
N LYS A 124 -14.17 0.98 -22.96
CA LYS A 124 -14.61 0.16 -24.09
C LYS A 124 -14.98 -1.26 -23.65
N ASN A 125 -15.95 -1.38 -22.74
CA ASN A 125 -16.43 -2.66 -22.20
C ASN A 125 -15.30 -3.50 -21.58
N ASN A 126 -14.49 -2.85 -20.74
CA ASN A 126 -13.30 -3.41 -20.04
C ASN A 126 -12.12 -3.81 -20.95
N LYS A 127 -12.09 -3.42 -22.24
CA LYS A 127 -11.01 -3.81 -23.16
C LYS A 127 -9.74 -2.98 -23.01
N ILE A 128 -9.82 -1.80 -22.39
CA ILE A 128 -8.67 -0.93 -22.15
C ILE A 128 -8.59 -0.68 -20.65
N PHE A 129 -7.44 -0.94 -20.04
CA PHE A 129 -7.14 -0.66 -18.65
C PHE A 129 -6.08 0.44 -18.56
N LEU A 130 -6.48 1.58 -18.00
CA LEU A 130 -5.59 2.70 -17.70
C LEU A 130 -5.30 2.71 -16.20
N SER A 131 -4.02 2.81 -15.83
CA SER A 131 -3.61 2.95 -14.43
C SER A 131 -2.62 4.09 -14.29
N GLY A 132 -2.93 5.07 -13.43
CA GLY A 132 -2.13 6.27 -13.23
C GLY A 132 -1.84 6.55 -11.75
N ASP A 133 -0.66 7.10 -11.49
CA ASP A 133 -0.21 7.62 -10.18
C ASP A 133 0.56 8.91 -10.42
N TYR A 134 -0.07 10.04 -10.06
CA TYR A 134 0.53 11.36 -10.20
C TYR A 134 0.65 12.03 -8.84
N ARG A 135 1.80 12.61 -8.53
CA ARG A 135 2.06 13.26 -7.24
C ARG A 135 2.80 14.57 -7.46
N ILE A 136 2.38 15.58 -6.71
CA ILE A 136 3.08 16.85 -6.62
C ILE A 136 3.22 17.16 -5.13
N TYR A 137 4.43 17.11 -4.62
CA TYR A 137 4.72 17.27 -3.22
C TYR A 137 5.74 18.38 -2.97
N ILE A 138 5.46 19.24 -2.00
CA ILE A 138 6.45 19.99 -1.24
C ILE A 138 6.49 19.27 0.09
N PHE A 139 7.54 18.50 0.35
CA PHE A 139 7.49 17.48 1.39
C PHE A 139 8.70 17.51 2.32
N SER A 140 8.47 17.18 3.56
CA SER A 140 9.49 16.91 4.56
C SER A 140 9.26 15.50 5.08
N GLN A 141 10.22 14.64 4.87
CA GLN A 141 10.16 13.24 5.32
C GLN A 141 11.50 12.84 5.92
N PRO A 142 11.50 12.24 7.12
CA PRO A 142 12.74 11.63 7.60
C PRO A 142 13.10 10.41 6.76
N ASN A 143 14.40 10.24 6.53
CA ASN A 143 14.95 8.99 6.03
C ASN A 143 15.63 8.21 7.16
N TYR A 144 15.73 6.89 7.02
CA TYR A 144 16.18 5.98 8.07
C TYR A 144 17.30 5.03 7.59
N GLY A 145 17.85 5.30 6.41
CA GLY A 145 18.83 4.43 5.77
C GLY A 145 18.21 3.29 4.98
N LEU A 146 18.99 2.25 4.74
CA LEU A 146 18.61 1.10 3.92
C LEU A 146 18.44 -0.17 4.76
N GLY A 147 17.50 -1.03 4.34
CA GLY A 147 17.26 -2.33 4.94
C GLY A 147 16.19 -2.34 6.02
N THR A 148 15.67 -3.51 6.32
CA THR A 148 14.77 -3.76 7.46
C THR A 148 15.53 -4.06 8.76
N ASN A 149 16.86 -4.28 8.67
CA ASN A 149 17.74 -4.51 9.80
C ASN A 149 18.12 -3.23 10.57
N ILE A 150 17.64 -2.06 10.15
CA ILE A 150 17.78 -0.80 10.91
C ILE A 150 17.11 -0.87 12.28
N ILE A 151 16.07 -1.69 12.46
CA ILE A 151 15.47 -1.96 13.77
C ILE A 151 16.15 -3.20 14.35
N PRO A 152 16.87 -3.09 15.48
CA PRO A 152 17.52 -4.22 16.11
C PRO A 152 16.52 -5.31 16.53
N PRO A 153 16.91 -6.59 16.53
CA PRO A 153 16.12 -7.66 17.11
C PRO A 153 15.78 -7.36 18.58
N ALA A 154 14.66 -7.86 19.07
CA ALA A 154 14.18 -7.58 20.43
C ALA A 154 15.22 -7.85 21.53
N ARG A 155 16.05 -8.91 21.37
CA ARG A 155 17.12 -9.29 22.31
C ARG A 155 18.29 -8.30 22.35
N ASP A 156 18.53 -7.60 21.22
CA ASP A 156 19.70 -6.72 21.04
C ASP A 156 19.27 -5.23 21.08
N LYS A 157 17.97 -4.97 21.36
CA LYS A 157 17.40 -3.64 21.36
C LYS A 157 17.82 -2.87 22.62
N PRO A 158 18.48 -1.70 22.48
CA PRO A 158 18.82 -0.87 23.63
C PRO A 158 17.58 -0.45 24.43
N LYS A 159 17.72 -0.31 25.74
CA LYS A 159 16.66 0.22 26.60
C LYS A 159 16.31 1.65 26.16
N GLY A 160 15.00 1.90 25.90
CA GLY A 160 14.55 3.20 25.42
C GLY A 160 14.73 3.43 23.91
N PHE A 161 15.07 2.40 23.13
CA PHE A 161 15.17 2.52 21.68
C PHE A 161 13.88 3.10 21.07
N SER A 162 14.03 4.16 20.28
CA SER A 162 12.98 4.74 19.46
C SER A 162 13.42 4.77 17.99
N ILE A 163 12.51 4.49 17.07
CA ILE A 163 12.74 4.64 15.63
C ILE A 163 13.09 6.11 15.29
N ASP A 164 12.53 7.05 16.02
CA ASP A 164 12.79 8.47 15.82
C ASP A 164 14.27 8.86 16.02
N SER A 165 15.03 8.07 16.82
CA SER A 165 16.47 8.29 16.97
C SER A 165 17.29 7.96 15.71
N LEU A 166 16.71 7.25 14.75
CA LEU A 166 17.33 6.92 13.47
C LEU A 166 16.92 7.91 12.36
N ALA A 167 15.98 8.78 12.66
CA ALA A 167 15.38 9.67 11.68
C ALA A 167 16.35 10.79 11.29
N GLN A 168 16.68 10.90 10.01
CA GLN A 168 17.40 12.03 9.43
C GLN A 168 16.42 12.88 8.62
N PRO A 169 16.02 14.07 9.11
CA PRO A 169 15.06 14.94 8.44
C PRO A 169 15.56 15.43 7.09
N MET A 170 14.69 15.37 6.09
CA MET A 170 14.98 15.76 4.73
C MET A 170 13.77 16.49 4.12
N ASP A 171 14.03 17.59 3.42
CA ASP A 171 13.03 18.29 2.60
C ASP A 171 13.31 18.06 1.14
N TYR A 172 12.24 18.02 0.32
CA TYR A 172 12.35 17.96 -1.13
C TYR A 172 11.02 18.31 -1.82
N ASN A 173 11.13 18.73 -3.08
CA ASN A 173 10.00 18.76 -3.99
C ASN A 173 9.97 17.48 -4.81
N TYR A 174 8.79 16.91 -5.00
CA TYR A 174 8.62 15.68 -5.76
C TYR A 174 7.50 15.81 -6.79
N PHE A 175 7.84 15.51 -8.03
CA PHE A 175 6.89 15.33 -9.11
C PHE A 175 6.95 13.88 -9.60
N LYS A 176 5.79 13.23 -9.65
CA LYS A 176 5.62 11.89 -10.19
C LYS A 176 4.55 11.90 -11.27
N PHE A 177 4.86 11.32 -12.41
CA PHE A 177 3.91 11.03 -13.47
C PHE A 177 4.14 9.60 -13.93
N HIS A 178 3.28 8.68 -13.49
CA HIS A 178 3.28 7.30 -13.96
C HIS A 178 1.92 7.00 -14.59
N GLN A 179 1.91 6.68 -15.88
CA GLN A 179 0.71 6.29 -16.60
C GLN A 179 0.98 5.05 -17.42
N THR A 180 0.10 4.05 -17.27
CA THR A 180 0.08 2.84 -18.09
C THR A 180 -1.22 2.75 -18.86
N ALA A 181 -1.15 2.19 -20.07
CA ALA A 181 -2.29 1.83 -20.90
C ALA A 181 -2.09 0.39 -21.36
N SER A 182 -3.06 -0.48 -21.05
CA SER A 182 -3.00 -1.90 -21.37
C SER A 182 -4.30 -2.34 -22.06
N PHE A 183 -4.18 -3.22 -23.04
CA PHE A 183 -5.25 -3.71 -23.89
C PHE A 183 -5.56 -5.17 -23.56
N GLU A 184 -6.83 -5.52 -23.47
CA GLU A 184 -7.28 -6.88 -23.23
C GLU A 184 -6.92 -7.78 -24.43
N VAL A 185 -6.03 -8.73 -24.21
CA VAL A 185 -5.65 -9.75 -25.22
C VAL A 185 -6.38 -11.07 -25.00
N LYS A 186 -6.80 -11.33 -23.77
CA LYS A 186 -7.67 -12.42 -23.35
C LYS A 186 -8.52 -11.94 -22.19
N LYS A 187 -9.69 -12.52 -21.98
CA LYS A 187 -10.61 -12.15 -20.89
C LYS A 187 -9.87 -11.89 -19.57
N ASN A 188 -10.00 -10.67 -19.06
CA ASN A 188 -9.34 -10.17 -17.84
C ASN A 188 -7.80 -10.08 -17.90
N PHE A 189 -7.15 -10.40 -19.01
CA PHE A 189 -5.71 -10.33 -19.18
C PHE A 189 -5.33 -9.21 -20.15
N TYR A 190 -4.51 -8.29 -19.71
CA TYR A 190 -4.14 -7.07 -20.42
C TYR A 190 -2.63 -7.01 -20.60
N VAL A 191 -2.20 -6.54 -21.76
CA VAL A 191 -0.81 -6.28 -22.11
C VAL A 191 -0.69 -4.84 -22.59
N GLY A 192 0.33 -4.13 -22.15
CA GLY A 192 0.49 -2.73 -22.52
C GLY A 192 1.83 -2.13 -22.15
N GLY A 193 1.87 -0.82 -22.22
CA GLY A 193 3.05 -0.03 -21.91
C GLY A 193 2.74 1.16 -21.03
N GLY A 194 3.78 1.84 -20.58
CA GLY A 194 3.63 3.02 -19.75
C GLY A 194 4.82 3.97 -19.85
N ILE A 195 4.57 5.19 -19.38
CA ILE A 195 5.57 6.25 -19.19
C ILE A 195 5.67 6.53 -17.70
N ASN A 196 6.90 6.65 -17.22
CA ASN A 196 7.19 6.87 -15.82
C ASN A 196 8.20 8.03 -15.71
N ILE A 197 7.83 9.06 -14.96
CA ILE A 197 8.69 10.21 -14.67
C ILE A 197 8.65 10.42 -13.16
N ASP A 198 9.83 10.43 -12.56
CA ASP A 198 10.05 10.84 -11.18
C ASP A 198 11.09 11.96 -11.19
N TRP A 199 10.77 13.08 -10.59
CA TRP A 199 11.67 14.22 -10.45
C TRP A 199 11.70 14.68 -9.00
N TYR A 200 12.87 14.65 -8.41
CA TYR A 200 13.15 15.21 -7.10
C TYR A 200 14.02 16.43 -7.24
N ALA A 201 13.66 17.52 -6.60
CA ALA A 201 14.38 18.79 -6.63
C ALA A 201 14.37 19.48 -5.27
N ASN A 202 15.27 20.44 -5.09
CA ASN A 202 15.42 21.17 -3.85
C ASN A 202 15.59 20.23 -2.64
N ILE A 203 16.39 19.20 -2.82
CA ILE A 203 16.66 18.21 -1.77
C ILE A 203 17.58 18.86 -0.74
N VAL A 204 17.14 18.84 0.53
CA VAL A 204 17.90 19.38 1.66
C VAL A 204 17.97 18.32 2.76
N ASP A 205 19.13 17.77 2.97
CA ASP A 205 19.45 16.95 4.15
C ASP A 205 19.71 17.87 5.34
N LYS A 206 18.76 17.98 6.28
CA LYS A 206 18.82 18.97 7.36
C LYS A 206 19.95 18.77 8.37
N GLU A 207 20.48 17.56 8.42
CA GLU A 207 21.57 17.21 9.34
C GLU A 207 22.94 17.10 8.65
N LEU A 208 23.00 17.39 7.36
CA LEU A 208 24.23 17.35 6.60
C LEU A 208 25.13 18.51 6.97
N ASP A 209 26.33 18.21 7.48
CA ASP A 209 27.38 19.19 7.77
C ASP A 209 28.77 18.58 7.47
N PRO A 210 29.13 18.46 6.18
CA PRO A 210 30.38 17.83 5.76
C PRO A 210 31.61 18.55 6.31
N ALA A 211 31.53 19.85 6.53
CA ALA A 211 32.64 20.61 7.09
C ALA A 211 33.02 20.16 8.50
N ASN A 212 32.04 19.70 9.27
CA ASN A 212 32.23 19.13 10.62
C ASN A 212 32.18 17.59 10.62
N GLY A 213 32.29 16.94 9.46
CA GLY A 213 32.32 15.48 9.31
C GLY A 213 30.97 14.79 9.51
N LYS A 214 29.86 15.54 9.57
CA LYS A 214 28.50 14.98 9.74
C LYS A 214 27.88 14.72 8.37
N THR A 215 27.63 13.44 8.03
CA THR A 215 27.02 13.03 6.78
C THR A 215 25.66 12.35 7.02
N THR A 216 24.84 12.25 5.98
CA THR A 216 23.52 11.61 6.03
C THR A 216 23.48 10.36 5.15
N TYR A 217 22.46 9.49 5.36
CA TYR A 217 22.28 8.28 4.55
C TYR A 217 22.10 8.62 3.06
N HIS A 218 21.29 9.64 2.77
CA HIS A 218 21.05 10.10 1.39
C HIS A 218 22.32 10.63 0.75
N TYR A 219 23.03 11.52 1.41
CA TYR A 219 24.30 12.08 0.94
C TYR A 219 25.34 10.98 0.69
N ASN A 220 25.54 10.08 1.63
CA ASN A 220 26.53 9.00 1.49
C ASN A 220 26.19 8.06 0.33
N TYR A 221 24.90 7.77 0.12
CA TYR A 221 24.45 6.97 -1.01
C TYR A 221 24.69 7.71 -2.33
N SER A 222 24.35 8.99 -2.41
CA SER A 222 24.54 9.82 -3.61
C SER A 222 26.01 9.92 -3.97
N GLN A 223 26.89 10.19 -2.99
CA GLN A 223 28.35 10.24 -3.22
C GLN A 223 28.90 8.88 -3.68
N LYS A 224 28.47 7.78 -3.04
CA LYS A 224 28.95 6.43 -3.38
C LYS A 224 28.60 6.03 -4.80
N TYR A 225 27.44 6.45 -5.32
CA TYR A 225 26.94 6.01 -6.62
C TYR A 225 26.97 7.13 -7.69
N GLY A 226 27.52 8.31 -7.38
CA GLY A 226 27.68 9.41 -8.29
C GLY A 226 26.40 10.17 -8.62
N PHE A 227 25.36 10.09 -7.77
CA PHE A 227 24.14 10.87 -7.95
C PHE A 227 24.31 12.29 -7.42
N ASP A 228 23.63 13.25 -8.07
CA ASP A 228 23.45 14.58 -7.52
C ASP A 228 22.62 14.46 -6.22
N ASN A 229 23.02 15.18 -5.17
CA ASN A 229 22.32 15.18 -3.89
C ASN A 229 21.29 16.32 -3.73
N LEU A 230 21.15 17.20 -4.73
CA LEU A 230 20.20 18.31 -4.72
C LEU A 230 19.01 18.09 -5.66
N GLU A 231 19.25 17.39 -6.77
CA GLU A 231 18.24 17.15 -7.80
C GLU A 231 18.56 15.89 -8.60
N TYR A 232 17.53 15.11 -8.95
CA TYR A 232 17.67 14.02 -9.90
C TYR A 232 16.35 13.61 -10.54
N PHE A 233 16.48 13.01 -11.71
CA PHE A 233 15.40 12.43 -12.50
C PHE A 233 15.51 10.91 -12.51
N LEU A 234 14.38 10.24 -12.59
CA LEU A 234 14.29 8.87 -13.01
C LEU A 234 13.12 8.75 -14.00
N THR A 235 13.44 8.75 -15.29
CA THR A 235 12.47 8.71 -16.37
C THR A 235 12.62 7.44 -17.18
N GLY A 236 11.52 6.79 -17.51
CA GLY A 236 11.56 5.54 -18.25
C GLY A 236 10.23 5.15 -18.87
N VAL A 237 10.30 4.10 -19.65
CA VAL A 237 9.14 3.41 -20.23
C VAL A 237 8.96 2.04 -19.57
N SER A 238 7.74 1.52 -19.56
CA SER A 238 7.49 0.21 -18.97
C SER A 238 6.68 -0.71 -19.87
N LEU A 239 6.89 -2.01 -19.72
CA LEU A 239 6.01 -3.07 -20.21
C LEU A 239 5.15 -3.54 -19.05
N ASN A 240 3.85 -3.77 -19.33
CA ASN A 240 2.87 -4.08 -18.30
C ASN A 240 2.06 -5.30 -18.68
N LEU A 241 1.94 -6.25 -17.75
CA LEU A 241 1.03 -7.38 -17.81
C LEU A 241 0.09 -7.29 -16.63
N VAL A 242 -1.22 -7.26 -16.88
CA VAL A 242 -2.24 -7.14 -15.82
C VAL A 242 -3.27 -8.25 -15.99
N TYR A 243 -3.60 -8.91 -14.91
CA TYR A 243 -4.76 -9.79 -14.82
C TYR A 243 -5.70 -9.30 -13.73
N ASP A 244 -6.98 -9.08 -14.04
CA ASP A 244 -7.97 -8.59 -13.08
C ASP A 244 -9.31 -9.33 -13.20
N SER A 245 -9.51 -10.33 -12.36
CA SER A 245 -10.78 -11.07 -12.24
C SER A 245 -11.63 -10.65 -11.05
N ARG A 246 -11.24 -9.59 -10.32
CA ARG A 246 -12.00 -9.09 -9.17
C ARG A 246 -13.42 -8.71 -9.58
N ASP A 247 -14.36 -8.97 -8.68
CA ASP A 247 -15.75 -8.58 -8.84
C ASP A 247 -15.98 -7.07 -8.67
N ASN A 248 -15.09 -6.39 -7.94
CA ASN A 248 -15.11 -4.94 -7.72
C ASN A 248 -13.70 -4.42 -7.48
N GLN A 249 -13.33 -3.28 -8.09
CA GLN A 249 -12.00 -2.67 -7.90
C GLN A 249 -11.91 -1.84 -6.60
N VAL A 250 -13.04 -1.38 -6.07
CA VAL A 250 -13.10 -0.54 -4.87
C VAL A 250 -13.06 -1.40 -3.61
N ASN A 251 -13.88 -2.46 -3.58
CA ASN A 251 -14.00 -3.39 -2.46
C ASN A 251 -14.31 -4.77 -3.01
N ALA A 252 -13.28 -5.52 -3.30
CA ALA A 252 -13.39 -6.86 -3.83
C ALA A 252 -13.81 -7.86 -2.75
N SER A 253 -14.75 -8.74 -3.09
CA SER A 253 -15.15 -9.88 -2.25
C SER A 253 -14.65 -11.21 -2.80
N ARG A 254 -14.33 -11.28 -4.09
CA ARG A 254 -13.82 -12.48 -4.76
C ARG A 254 -12.99 -12.14 -5.99
N GLY A 255 -12.20 -13.11 -6.40
CA GLY A 255 -11.32 -12.99 -7.56
C GLY A 255 -9.93 -12.51 -7.18
N TRP A 256 -9.07 -12.34 -8.15
CA TRP A 256 -7.69 -11.96 -7.94
C TRP A 256 -7.20 -10.95 -8.97
N PHE A 257 -6.18 -10.24 -8.60
CA PHE A 257 -5.47 -9.24 -9.39
C PHE A 257 -3.99 -9.57 -9.38
N ALA A 258 -3.35 -9.51 -10.54
CA ALA A 258 -1.91 -9.57 -10.66
C ALA A 258 -1.43 -8.47 -11.61
N ASN A 259 -0.30 -7.87 -11.29
CA ASN A 259 0.35 -6.86 -12.11
C ASN A 259 1.85 -7.14 -12.15
N LEU A 260 2.41 -7.17 -13.34
CA LEU A 260 3.84 -7.20 -13.59
C LEU A 260 4.20 -5.98 -14.43
N ASN A 261 5.05 -5.14 -13.89
CA ASN A 261 5.55 -3.94 -14.56
C ASN A 261 7.08 -4.01 -14.61
N TYR A 262 7.64 -3.98 -15.80
CA TYR A 262 9.08 -3.91 -16.01
C TYR A 262 9.45 -2.58 -16.63
N ARG A 263 10.12 -1.74 -15.85
CA ARG A 263 10.48 -0.36 -16.21
C ARG A 263 11.94 -0.28 -16.63
N PHE A 264 12.17 0.35 -17.77
CA PHE A 264 13.47 0.67 -18.34
C PHE A 264 13.72 2.18 -18.19
N ASN A 265 14.81 2.57 -17.58
CA ASN A 265 15.22 3.95 -17.38
C ASN A 265 16.56 4.18 -18.08
N PRO A 266 16.55 4.50 -19.39
CA PRO A 266 17.79 4.76 -20.13
C PRO A 266 18.36 6.15 -19.83
N VAL A 267 19.66 6.33 -19.94
CA VAL A 267 20.36 7.62 -19.77
C VAL A 267 19.81 8.73 -20.70
N LEU A 268 19.20 8.35 -21.83
CA LEU A 268 18.62 9.28 -22.81
C LEU A 268 17.61 10.30 -22.23
N PHE A 269 16.98 10.01 -21.11
CA PHE A 269 15.93 10.84 -20.51
C PHE A 269 16.42 11.62 -19.27
N LYS A 270 17.61 12.17 -19.30
CA LYS A 270 18.25 12.87 -18.17
C LYS A 270 18.51 11.98 -16.94
N ASN A 271 18.45 10.68 -17.08
CA ASN A 271 18.89 9.77 -16.03
C ASN A 271 20.42 9.78 -15.94
N GLN A 272 20.96 9.69 -14.74
CA GLN A 272 22.41 9.64 -14.56
C GLN A 272 23.00 8.26 -14.90
N ASP A 273 22.20 7.21 -14.81
CA ASP A 273 22.62 5.84 -15.11
C ASP A 273 21.46 5.06 -15.77
N ASN A 274 21.81 4.05 -16.57
CA ASN A 274 20.84 3.07 -17.06
C ASN A 274 20.39 2.20 -15.91
N SER A 275 19.08 2.03 -15.73
CA SER A 275 18.57 1.16 -14.69
C SER A 275 17.27 0.50 -15.08
N ASN A 276 17.00 -0.66 -14.49
CA ASN A 276 15.74 -1.36 -14.67
C ASN A 276 15.11 -1.68 -13.33
N ILE A 277 13.78 -1.54 -13.25
CA ILE A 277 13.00 -1.82 -12.07
C ILE A 277 11.90 -2.79 -12.43
N LEU A 278 11.81 -3.92 -11.71
CA LEU A 278 10.70 -4.86 -11.76
C LEU A 278 9.76 -4.58 -10.59
N PHE A 279 8.48 -4.41 -10.88
CA PHE A 279 7.40 -4.43 -9.89
C PHE A 279 6.48 -5.61 -10.19
N ALA A 280 6.22 -6.44 -9.20
CA ALA A 280 5.30 -7.56 -9.29
C ALA A 280 4.31 -7.50 -8.13
N GLU A 281 3.01 -7.63 -8.40
CA GLU A 281 1.96 -7.52 -7.41
C GLU A 281 0.92 -8.63 -7.60
N TYR A 282 0.44 -9.17 -6.48
CA TYR A 282 -0.64 -10.14 -6.42
C TYR A 282 -1.60 -9.80 -5.29
N ARG A 283 -2.91 -9.85 -5.57
CA ARG A 283 -3.99 -9.72 -4.59
C ARG A 283 -4.99 -10.83 -4.83
N ASN A 284 -5.50 -11.43 -3.76
CA ASN A 284 -6.52 -12.45 -3.85
C ASN A 284 -7.60 -12.24 -2.79
N PHE A 285 -8.84 -12.42 -3.16
CA PHE A 285 -10.01 -12.24 -2.31
C PHE A 285 -10.81 -13.53 -2.30
N ILE A 286 -10.87 -14.18 -1.13
CA ILE A 286 -11.41 -15.51 -0.96
C ILE A 286 -12.59 -15.43 0.03
N PRO A 287 -13.84 -15.65 -0.42
CA PRO A 287 -14.95 -15.84 0.48
C PRO A 287 -14.72 -17.11 1.30
N VAL A 288 -14.62 -17.01 2.63
CA VAL A 288 -14.33 -18.15 3.49
C VAL A 288 -15.60 -18.83 4.03
N SER A 289 -16.76 -18.25 3.76
CA SER A 289 -18.06 -18.82 4.15
C SER A 289 -18.97 -18.99 2.95
N GLN A 290 -19.49 -20.19 2.73
CA GLN A 290 -20.52 -20.46 1.70
C GLN A 290 -21.88 -19.83 2.05
N LYS A 291 -22.17 -19.67 3.34
CA LYS A 291 -23.43 -19.10 3.83
C LYS A 291 -23.43 -17.57 3.79
N ASN A 292 -22.27 -16.96 3.99
CA ASN A 292 -22.12 -15.51 4.03
C ASN A 292 -20.82 -15.06 3.33
N GLU A 293 -20.95 -14.61 2.09
CA GLU A 293 -19.83 -14.12 1.25
C GLU A 293 -19.11 -12.87 1.79
N ARG A 294 -19.54 -12.34 2.95
CA ARG A 294 -18.95 -11.17 3.59
C ARG A 294 -17.77 -11.51 4.50
N TYR A 295 -17.59 -12.81 4.82
CA TYR A 295 -16.37 -13.28 5.46
C TYR A 295 -15.32 -13.50 4.38
N ILE A 296 -14.36 -12.60 4.30
CA ILE A 296 -13.38 -12.54 3.22
C ILE A 296 -11.99 -12.65 3.80
N LEU A 297 -11.20 -13.58 3.29
CA LEU A 297 -9.76 -13.58 3.46
C LEU A 297 -9.15 -12.87 2.25
N ALA A 298 -8.52 -11.73 2.49
CA ALA A 298 -7.83 -10.96 1.47
C ALA A 298 -6.32 -11.07 1.66
N LEU A 299 -5.60 -11.35 0.57
CA LEU A 299 -4.15 -11.51 0.52
C LEU A 299 -3.58 -10.45 -0.42
N TRP A 300 -2.51 -9.80 0.00
CA TRP A 300 -1.74 -8.87 -0.82
C TRP A 300 -0.25 -9.17 -0.71
N ALA A 301 0.38 -9.37 -1.84
CA ALA A 301 1.82 -9.51 -1.95
C ALA A 301 2.34 -8.61 -3.06
N TYR A 302 3.43 -7.91 -2.82
CA TYR A 302 4.16 -7.27 -3.90
C TYR A 302 5.66 -7.28 -3.65
N GLY A 303 6.42 -7.22 -4.75
CA GLY A 303 7.86 -7.02 -4.74
C GLY A 303 8.26 -5.92 -5.70
N GLN A 304 9.26 -5.15 -5.33
CA GLN A 304 9.90 -4.16 -6.19
C GLN A 304 11.42 -4.36 -6.14
N PHE A 305 12.05 -4.45 -7.29
CA PHE A 305 13.44 -4.88 -7.43
C PHE A 305 14.17 -3.98 -8.43
N VAL A 306 15.31 -3.42 -8.04
CA VAL A 306 16.27 -2.85 -8.99
C VAL A 306 17.05 -4.01 -9.60
N THR A 307 16.68 -4.40 -10.82
CA THR A 307 17.21 -5.61 -11.48
C THR A 307 18.52 -5.37 -12.21
N SER A 308 18.78 -4.12 -12.61
CA SER A 308 20.06 -3.71 -13.19
C SER A 308 20.31 -2.23 -13.00
N GLY A 309 21.58 -1.83 -13.07
CA GLY A 309 22.00 -0.45 -12.87
C GLY A 309 21.76 0.06 -11.45
N LYS A 310 21.71 1.36 -11.32
CA LYS A 310 21.47 2.04 -10.04
C LYS A 310 20.41 3.11 -10.21
N VAL A 311 19.65 3.36 -9.14
CA VAL A 311 18.64 4.41 -9.10
C VAL A 311 18.95 5.36 -7.96
N PRO A 312 18.56 6.64 -8.05
CA PRO A 312 18.74 7.61 -6.98
C PRO A 312 18.08 7.15 -5.66
N TYR A 313 18.59 7.62 -4.54
CA TYR A 313 18.18 7.16 -3.20
C TYR A 313 16.66 7.19 -2.97
N LEU A 314 16.00 8.32 -3.28
CA LEU A 314 14.55 8.45 -3.06
C LEU A 314 13.71 7.61 -4.03
N ASN A 315 14.29 7.14 -5.15
CA ASN A 315 13.64 6.23 -6.10
C ASN A 315 13.80 4.74 -5.74
N LEU A 316 14.61 4.41 -4.72
CA LEU A 316 14.73 3.04 -4.25
C LEU A 316 13.39 2.53 -3.73
N PRO A 317 13.07 1.24 -3.91
CA PRO A 317 11.90 0.59 -3.33
C PRO A 317 11.73 0.90 -1.85
N ALA A 318 10.56 1.40 -1.47
CA ALA A 318 10.26 1.74 -0.07
C ALA A 318 8.78 1.51 0.26
N ILE A 319 8.49 1.12 1.53
CA ILE A 319 7.11 0.91 1.97
C ILE A 319 6.30 2.22 1.95
N GLY A 320 4.99 2.10 1.71
CA GLY A 320 4.07 3.24 1.66
C GLY A 320 4.18 4.07 0.37
N TRP A 321 5.10 3.70 -0.56
CA TRP A 321 5.26 4.36 -1.85
C TRP A 321 4.58 3.62 -3.02
N ASP A 322 3.85 2.53 -2.72
CA ASP A 322 2.94 1.87 -3.66
C ASP A 322 1.89 2.84 -4.21
N GLN A 323 1.22 2.49 -5.32
CA GLN A 323 0.21 3.34 -5.96
C GLN A 323 -0.89 3.77 -4.98
N ARG A 324 -1.30 2.90 -4.07
CA ARG A 324 -2.35 3.20 -3.08
C ARG A 324 -1.84 3.97 -1.86
N SER A 325 -0.52 3.98 -1.61
CA SER A 325 0.12 4.53 -0.40
C SER A 325 -0.43 3.87 0.88
N ARG A 326 -0.60 2.54 0.84
CA ARG A 326 -1.23 1.74 1.90
C ARG A 326 -0.34 0.64 2.46
N SER A 327 0.75 0.30 1.78
CA SER A 327 1.68 -0.70 2.31
C SER A 327 2.39 -0.21 3.55
N GLY A 328 2.66 -1.13 4.48
CA GLY A 328 3.40 -0.86 5.70
C GLY A 328 2.56 -0.24 6.82
N GLU A 329 1.26 -0.55 6.91
CA GLU A 329 0.44 -0.14 8.06
C GLU A 329 1.10 -0.59 9.37
N GLY A 330 1.22 0.34 10.33
CA GLY A 330 2.01 0.19 11.54
C GLY A 330 3.40 0.83 11.47
N TYR A 331 3.85 1.24 10.29
CA TYR A 331 5.15 1.89 10.06
C TYR A 331 5.00 3.22 9.33
N THR A 332 5.95 4.13 9.55
CA THR A 332 6.03 5.39 8.81
C THR A 332 6.36 5.12 7.33
N GLN A 333 5.72 5.83 6.42
CA GLN A 333 6.01 5.79 4.99
C GLN A 333 7.53 6.04 4.75
N GLY A 334 8.15 5.17 3.96
CA GLY A 334 9.57 5.27 3.62
C GLY A 334 10.53 4.75 4.70
N LEU A 335 10.03 4.26 5.85
CA LEU A 335 10.88 3.72 6.93
C LEU A 335 11.79 2.60 6.45
N PHE A 336 11.26 1.66 5.70
CA PHE A 336 12.04 0.57 5.13
C PHE A 336 12.24 0.82 3.64
N ARG A 337 13.48 1.02 3.27
CA ARG A 337 13.95 1.31 1.91
C ARG A 337 15.09 0.36 1.57
N GLY A 338 15.22 -0.05 0.31
CA GLY A 338 16.33 -0.89 -0.13
C GLY A 338 16.33 -1.08 -1.65
N THR A 339 17.35 -1.74 -2.19
CA THR A 339 17.40 -2.05 -3.63
C THR A 339 16.35 -3.08 -4.04
N ASN A 340 15.94 -3.94 -3.10
CA ASN A 340 14.86 -4.89 -3.29
C ASN A 340 13.93 -4.83 -2.08
N LEU A 341 12.63 -4.93 -2.33
CA LEU A 341 11.60 -4.91 -1.32
C LEU A 341 10.57 -6.01 -1.62
N ILE A 342 10.15 -6.73 -0.58
CA ILE A 342 8.98 -7.61 -0.59
C ILE A 342 8.07 -7.23 0.56
N TYR A 343 6.80 -7.12 0.26
CA TYR A 343 5.72 -6.84 1.21
C TYR A 343 4.63 -7.89 1.08
N LEU A 344 4.15 -8.36 2.21
CA LEU A 344 3.06 -9.32 2.33
C LEU A 344 2.04 -8.81 3.32
N ALA A 345 0.76 -8.86 3.01
CA ALA A 345 -0.32 -8.54 3.93
C ALA A 345 -1.46 -9.55 3.82
N THR A 346 -2.13 -9.77 4.93
CA THR A 346 -3.31 -10.61 5.05
C THR A 346 -4.36 -9.88 5.87
N GLU A 347 -5.57 -9.83 5.36
CA GLU A 347 -6.74 -9.20 6.00
C GLU A 347 -7.88 -10.21 6.11
N PHE A 348 -8.46 -10.34 7.30
CA PHE A 348 -9.73 -11.03 7.49
C PHE A 348 -10.82 -10.01 7.74
N ARG A 349 -11.76 -9.91 6.80
CA ARG A 349 -12.92 -9.00 6.83
C ARG A 349 -14.15 -9.77 7.25
N PHE A 350 -14.95 -9.20 8.17
CA PHE A 350 -16.15 -9.82 8.69
C PHE A 350 -17.26 -8.80 8.98
N PRO A 351 -18.54 -9.16 8.80
CA PRO A 351 -19.65 -8.27 9.13
C PRO A 351 -19.80 -8.15 10.66
N ILE A 352 -20.02 -6.93 11.15
CA ILE A 352 -20.42 -6.65 12.53
C ILE A 352 -21.95 -6.54 12.60
N THR A 353 -22.54 -5.83 11.61
CA THR A 353 -24.00 -5.68 11.55
C THR A 353 -24.59 -6.45 10.37
N CYS A 354 -25.77 -7.02 10.56
CA CYS A 354 -26.48 -7.76 9.52
C CYS A 354 -26.68 -6.93 8.25
N ASN A 355 -26.97 -5.64 8.37
CA ASN A 355 -27.24 -4.71 7.26
C ASN A 355 -25.97 -4.15 6.60
N GLN A 356 -24.79 -4.70 6.86
CA GLN A 356 -23.49 -4.31 6.28
C GLN A 356 -23.03 -2.88 6.62
N MET A 357 -23.75 -2.13 7.45
CA MET A 357 -23.37 -0.76 7.79
C MET A 357 -22.00 -0.72 8.46
N PHE A 358 -21.76 -1.68 9.38
CA PHE A 358 -20.48 -1.85 10.06
C PHE A 358 -19.90 -3.22 9.76
N SER A 359 -18.63 -3.23 9.41
CA SER A 359 -17.81 -4.44 9.26
C SER A 359 -16.47 -4.23 9.95
N GLY A 360 -15.87 -5.31 10.39
CA GLY A 360 -14.56 -5.31 11.03
C GLY A 360 -13.50 -5.94 10.14
N THR A 361 -12.23 -5.61 10.41
CA THR A 361 -11.09 -6.32 9.86
C THR A 361 -10.02 -6.55 10.91
N VAL A 362 -9.32 -7.66 10.78
CA VAL A 362 -8.07 -7.96 11.48
C VAL A 362 -7.02 -8.20 10.40
N PHE A 363 -5.87 -7.59 10.54
CA PHE A 363 -4.84 -7.71 9.52
C PHE A 363 -3.43 -7.87 10.10
N THR A 364 -2.57 -8.47 9.30
CA THR A 364 -1.13 -8.55 9.55
C THR A 364 -0.38 -8.20 8.30
N ASN A 365 0.81 -7.64 8.45
CA ASN A 365 1.71 -7.44 7.32
C ASN A 365 3.16 -7.69 7.70
N PHE A 366 3.98 -7.96 6.69
CA PHE A 366 5.39 -8.26 6.79
C PHE A 366 6.14 -7.53 5.68
N VAL A 367 7.24 -6.93 6.02
CA VAL A 367 8.13 -6.27 5.06
C VAL A 367 9.55 -6.74 5.23
N THR A 368 10.25 -6.89 4.11
CA THR A 368 11.69 -7.13 4.06
C THR A 368 12.31 -6.31 2.94
N THR A 369 13.45 -5.69 3.23
CA THR A 369 14.23 -4.94 2.23
C THR A 369 15.69 -5.34 2.29
N SER A 370 16.36 -5.31 1.14
CA SER A 370 17.80 -5.56 1.06
C SER A 370 18.59 -4.27 1.33
N ASN A 371 19.79 -4.43 1.88
CA ASN A 371 20.75 -3.34 2.06
C ASN A 371 22.09 -3.75 1.45
N PRO A 372 22.51 -3.17 0.31
CA PRO A 372 23.78 -3.50 -0.33
C PRO A 372 25.00 -3.03 0.49
N ASP A 373 24.84 -2.00 1.32
CA ASP A 373 25.96 -1.45 2.12
C ASP A 373 26.39 -2.37 3.24
N THR A 374 25.43 -3.12 3.82
CA THR A 374 25.68 -4.11 4.88
C THR A 374 25.61 -5.56 4.36
N ASN A 375 25.52 -5.76 3.04
CA ASN A 375 25.30 -7.06 2.39
C ASN A 375 24.09 -7.83 2.97
N THR A 376 23.07 -7.09 3.41
CA THR A 376 21.84 -7.69 3.94
C THR A 376 20.92 -8.07 2.79
N LYS A 377 20.67 -9.37 2.63
CA LYS A 377 19.74 -9.91 1.61
C LYS A 377 18.30 -9.89 2.10
N LEU A 378 17.35 -10.01 1.17
CA LEU A 378 15.93 -10.23 1.50
C LEU A 378 15.76 -11.40 2.48
N PHE A 379 14.76 -11.29 3.35
CA PHE A 379 14.42 -12.27 4.40
C PHE A 379 15.45 -12.44 5.52
N ARG A 380 16.61 -11.75 5.46
CA ARG A 380 17.55 -11.74 6.59
C ARG A 380 16.97 -11.00 7.80
N SER A 381 16.22 -9.95 7.56
CA SER A 381 15.43 -9.22 8.55
C SER A 381 14.01 -9.03 7.98
N VAL A 382 13.00 -9.39 8.77
CA VAL A 382 11.59 -9.22 8.43
C VAL A 382 10.93 -8.44 9.55
N GLN A 383 10.20 -7.38 9.21
CA GLN A 383 9.50 -6.55 10.17
C GLN A 383 7.99 -6.80 10.08
N PRO A 384 7.38 -7.36 11.14
CA PRO A 384 5.97 -7.63 11.22
C PRO A 384 5.19 -6.43 11.73
N ALA A 385 3.92 -6.30 11.30
CA ALA A 385 2.93 -5.46 11.96
C ALA A 385 1.57 -6.14 11.96
N ALA A 386 0.69 -5.72 12.86
CA ALA A 386 -0.67 -6.22 12.96
C ALA A 386 -1.61 -5.08 13.33
N GLY A 387 -2.89 -5.21 13.01
CA GLY A 387 -3.87 -4.18 13.32
C GLY A 387 -5.31 -4.67 13.29
N LEU A 388 -6.18 -3.74 13.67
CA LEU A 388 -7.62 -3.89 13.70
C LEU A 388 -8.24 -2.72 12.93
N GLY A 389 -9.36 -2.97 12.27
CA GLY A 389 -10.05 -1.92 11.53
C GLY A 389 -11.56 -2.00 11.62
N LEU A 390 -12.17 -0.83 11.50
CA LEU A 390 -13.60 -0.65 11.33
C LEU A 390 -13.89 -0.18 9.92
N ARG A 391 -14.93 -0.72 9.31
CA ARG A 391 -15.45 -0.36 7.99
C ARG A 391 -16.87 0.16 8.14
N ILE A 392 -17.15 1.34 7.60
CA ILE A 392 -18.46 1.98 7.66
C ILE A 392 -18.94 2.17 6.21
N LEU A 393 -20.04 1.50 5.84
CA LEU A 393 -20.55 1.54 4.47
C LEU A 393 -21.13 2.92 4.13
N ILE A 394 -20.56 3.56 3.11
CA ILE A 394 -21.00 4.86 2.59
C ILE A 394 -21.85 4.70 1.34
N ASP A 395 -21.46 3.82 0.41
CA ASP A 395 -22.20 3.57 -0.83
C ASP A 395 -22.34 2.08 -1.12
N LYS A 396 -23.58 1.64 -1.37
CA LYS A 396 -23.92 0.23 -1.60
C LYS A 396 -23.51 -0.25 -2.99
N ALA A 397 -23.65 0.62 -4.00
CA ALA A 397 -23.44 0.24 -5.39
C ALA A 397 -21.94 -0.02 -5.67
N THR A 398 -21.08 0.87 -5.21
CA THR A 398 -19.64 0.77 -5.36
C THR A 398 -18.98 -0.01 -4.22
N ARG A 399 -19.72 -0.31 -3.13
CA ARG A 399 -19.23 -0.90 -1.87
C ARG A 399 -18.15 -0.05 -1.21
N THR A 400 -18.24 1.28 -1.35
CA THR A 400 -17.28 2.18 -0.75
C THR A 400 -17.49 2.27 0.75
N ASN A 401 -16.42 1.98 1.50
CA ASN A 401 -16.37 2.11 2.96
C ASN A 401 -15.54 3.34 3.37
N LEU A 402 -15.89 3.94 4.49
CA LEU A 402 -14.95 4.69 5.31
C LEU A 402 -14.17 3.68 6.15
N ILE A 403 -12.87 3.81 6.17
CA ILE A 403 -11.94 2.92 6.88
C ILE A 403 -11.35 3.66 8.06
N VAL A 404 -11.36 2.99 9.22
CA VAL A 404 -10.65 3.44 10.41
C VAL A 404 -9.79 2.28 10.89
N ASP A 405 -8.46 2.41 10.76
CA ASP A 405 -7.52 1.36 11.12
C ASP A 405 -6.53 1.83 12.19
N GLN A 406 -6.24 0.94 13.13
CA GLN A 406 -5.16 1.08 14.10
C GLN A 406 -4.18 -0.09 13.92
N ALA A 407 -2.90 0.22 13.70
CA ALA A 407 -1.86 -0.77 13.49
C ALA A 407 -0.68 -0.56 14.43
N TRP A 408 -0.01 -1.68 14.75
CA TRP A 408 1.18 -1.73 15.60
C TRP A 408 2.27 -2.53 14.89
N GLY A 409 3.41 -1.89 14.70
CA GLY A 409 4.63 -2.50 14.21
C GLY A 409 5.68 -2.62 15.31
N ASN A 410 6.86 -3.10 14.93
CA ASN A 410 8.00 -3.18 15.86
C ASN A 410 8.52 -1.77 16.19
N SER A 411 8.28 -1.30 17.41
CA SER A 411 8.61 0.07 17.90
C SER A 411 7.89 1.20 17.13
N SER A 412 6.74 0.91 16.52
CA SER A 412 5.97 1.87 15.73
C SER A 412 4.47 1.59 15.85
N LYS A 413 3.65 2.61 15.61
CA LYS A 413 2.21 2.50 15.53
C LYS A 413 1.65 3.50 14.52
N GLY A 414 0.48 3.21 13.95
CA GLY A 414 -0.19 4.11 13.01
C GLY A 414 -1.70 4.08 13.17
N PHE A 415 -2.33 5.24 12.96
CA PHE A 415 -3.77 5.39 12.86
C PHE A 415 -4.10 5.90 11.46
N TYR A 416 -5.09 5.29 10.82
CA TYR A 416 -5.41 5.55 9.42
C TYR A 416 -6.90 5.81 9.25
N LEU A 417 -7.24 6.88 8.54
CA LEU A 417 -8.60 7.23 8.12
C LEU A 417 -8.62 7.36 6.59
N ASN A 418 -9.42 6.57 5.93
CA ASN A 418 -9.41 6.48 4.46
C ASN A 418 -10.78 6.13 3.88
N ALA A 419 -10.90 6.20 2.53
CA ALA A 419 -12.03 5.70 1.77
C ALA A 419 -11.62 4.52 0.87
N GLY A 420 -12.55 3.58 0.65
CA GLY A 420 -12.31 2.34 -0.09
C GLY A 420 -11.73 1.25 0.80
N GLU A 421 -11.00 0.26 0.24
CA GLU A 421 -10.31 -0.76 1.02
C GLU A 421 -8.79 -0.58 0.91
N THR A 422 -8.03 -1.21 1.83
CA THR A 422 -6.57 -1.13 1.85
C THR A 422 -5.98 -1.65 0.55
N PHE A 423 -6.52 -2.76 0.01
CA PHE A 423 -6.09 -3.35 -1.26
C PHE A 423 -7.18 -4.17 -1.96
#